data_ea7616c7c36125e8cf7517cef11c42a1
#
_entry.id   ea7616c7c36125e8cf7517cef11c42a1
#
_cell.length_a   1.000
_cell.length_b   1.000
_cell.length_c   1.000
_cell.angle_alpha   90.00
_cell.angle_beta   90.00
_cell.angle_gamma   90.00
#
_symmetry.space_group_name_H-M   'P 1'
#
loop_
_entity.id
_entity.type
_entity.pdbx_description
1 polymer ?
#
loop_
_entity_poly.entity_id
_entity_poly.type
_entity_poly.pdbx_seq_one_letter_code
_entity_poly.pdbx_strand_id
1 'polypeptide(L)'
;MTPVCGAGACSTTKRVAIRYWLGVASREHVLRAVAVGLVQASHGARVALEQMGESDGVVYYSPKTHIDGLALREFTAIGRIAPGIVHQGESAAPSSYRPWRRHIDYETDVVAASIRPLLPVLEFTRSNPDWGYQLRRGLLEISRHDFEVIRRQMRRE
;
A
#
# COMPACT_ATOMS: atom_id res chain seq x y z
N MET A 1 -41.55 14.42 14.13
CA MET A 1 -41.02 14.16 13.96
C MET A 1 -40.10 13.84 13.65
N THR A 2 -39.38 13.69 13.51
CA THR A 2 -38.53 13.51 13.17
C THR A 2 -37.69 12.86 13.48
N PRO A 3 -37.17 12.54 13.37
CA PRO A 3 -36.43 11.95 13.46
C PRO A 3 -35.70 11.50 13.85
N VAL A 4 -35.40 11.47 13.74
CA VAL A 4 -34.90 11.02 14.34
C VAL A 4 -34.02 10.30 14.19
N CYS A 5 -34.09 9.85 13.94
CA CYS A 5 -33.35 9.05 13.76
C CYS A 5 -32.32 9.15 13.29
N GLY A 6 -32.55 9.46 12.65
CA GLY A 6 -31.44 9.58 11.99
C GLY A 6 -30.34 10.02 12.74
N ALA A 7 -30.58 10.76 13.55
CA ALA A 7 -29.50 11.34 14.27
C ALA A 7 -28.53 10.30 14.82
N GLY A 8 -29.06 9.32 15.44
CA GLY A 8 -28.19 8.33 16.03
C GLY A 8 -27.39 7.57 15.01
N ALA A 9 -28.07 7.10 14.02
CA ALA A 9 -27.39 6.33 13.02
C ALA A 9 -26.31 7.13 12.36
N CYS A 10 -26.59 8.34 12.02
CA CYS A 10 -25.60 9.16 11.33
C CYS A 10 -24.39 9.44 12.17
N SER A 11 -24.60 9.67 13.42
CA SER A 11 -23.48 10.02 14.27
C SER A 11 -22.52 8.87 14.47
N THR A 12 -23.02 7.66 14.42
CA THR A 12 -22.12 6.52 14.58
C THR A 12 -21.36 6.18 13.34
N THR A 13 -21.82 6.62 12.21
CA THR A 13 -21.11 6.36 11.00
C THR A 13 -20.04 7.38 10.79
N LYS A 14 -19.00 7.24 11.49
CA LYS A 14 -17.84 8.04 11.18
C LYS A 14 -17.30 7.58 9.86
N ARG A 15 -17.51 8.37 8.86
CA ARG A 15 -16.86 8.11 7.61
C ARG A 15 -15.43 8.55 7.73
N VAL A 16 -14.59 7.59 8.04
CA VAL A 16 -13.17 7.84 7.97
C VAL A 16 -12.81 8.00 6.51
N ALA A 17 -12.16 9.08 6.16
CA ALA A 17 -11.74 9.31 4.80
C ALA A 17 -10.77 8.19 4.41
N ILE A 18 -10.93 7.71 3.17
CA ILE A 18 -10.03 6.69 2.63
C ILE A 18 -8.65 7.32 2.43
N ARG A 19 -7.65 6.61 2.88
CA ARG A 19 -6.26 7.03 2.74
C ARG A 19 -5.56 6.14 1.72
N TYR A 20 -4.41 6.59 1.25
CA TYR A 20 -3.68 5.87 0.21
C TYR A 20 -2.22 5.75 0.65
N TRP A 21 -1.67 4.56 0.46
CA TRP A 21 -0.36 4.22 1.00
C TRP A 21 0.55 3.69 -0.09
N LEU A 22 1.82 4.03 0.02
CA LEU A 22 2.87 3.51 -0.85
C LEU A 22 3.83 2.70 -0.01
N GLY A 23 3.93 1.41 -0.30
CA GLY A 23 4.90 0.54 0.33
C GLY A 23 6.10 0.33 -0.58
N VAL A 24 7.26 0.15 0.01
CA VAL A 24 8.50 -0.06 -0.75
C VAL A 24 9.05 -1.43 -0.41
N ALA A 25 9.20 -2.27 -1.42
CA ALA A 25 9.75 -3.61 -1.24
C ALA A 25 10.26 -4.12 -2.58
N SER A 26 11.20 -5.07 -2.55
CA SER A 26 11.68 -5.66 -3.79
C SER A 26 10.53 -6.38 -4.50
N ARG A 27 10.65 -6.52 -5.83
CA ARG A 27 9.61 -7.21 -6.61
C ARG A 27 9.39 -8.63 -6.09
N GLU A 28 10.45 -9.32 -5.74
CA GLU A 28 10.34 -10.68 -5.23
C GLU A 28 9.46 -10.73 -3.98
N HIS A 29 9.68 -9.81 -3.06
CA HIS A 29 8.87 -9.73 -1.84
C HIS A 29 7.42 -9.39 -2.16
N VAL A 30 7.21 -8.45 -3.07
CA VAL A 30 5.85 -8.04 -3.46
C VAL A 30 5.10 -9.20 -4.10
N LEU A 31 5.75 -9.96 -4.97
CA LEU A 31 5.09 -11.09 -5.62
C LEU A 31 4.65 -12.14 -4.61
N ARG A 32 5.45 -12.37 -3.58
CA ARG A 32 5.05 -13.29 -2.51
C ARG A 32 3.86 -12.76 -1.73
N ALA A 33 3.85 -11.47 -1.46
CA ALA A 33 2.72 -10.85 -0.75
C ALA A 33 1.44 -10.92 -1.57
N VAL A 34 1.54 -10.69 -2.88
CA VAL A 34 0.39 -10.77 -3.77
C VAL A 34 -0.16 -12.19 -3.80
N ALA A 35 0.72 -13.18 -3.84
CA ALA A 35 0.30 -14.58 -3.94
C ALA A 35 -0.54 -15.02 -2.74
N VAL A 36 -0.32 -14.44 -1.57
CA VAL A 36 -1.06 -14.80 -0.37
C VAL A 36 -2.10 -13.75 0.03
N GLY A 37 -2.22 -12.65 -0.70
CA GLY A 37 -3.21 -11.62 -0.42
C GLY A 37 -2.96 -10.87 0.87
N LEU A 38 -1.70 -10.61 1.19
CA LEU A 38 -1.32 -9.96 2.43
C LEU A 38 -0.42 -8.76 2.16
N VAL A 39 -0.51 -7.79 3.06
CA VAL A 39 0.48 -6.74 3.19
C VAL A 39 1.29 -7.04 4.43
N GLN A 40 2.59 -7.06 4.29
CA GLN A 40 3.50 -7.28 5.41
C GLN A 40 4.28 -6.00 5.67
N ALA A 41 4.61 -5.82 6.92
CA ALA A 41 5.45 -4.72 7.29
C ALA A 41 6.63 -5.25 8.08
N SER A 42 7.77 -4.66 7.88
CA SER A 42 8.97 -5.05 8.59
C SER A 42 8.93 -4.53 10.02
N HIS A 43 10.01 -4.69 10.73
CA HIS A 43 10.12 -4.42 12.14
C HIS A 43 9.39 -3.15 12.60
N GLY A 44 8.63 -3.28 13.67
CA GLY A 44 7.97 -2.15 14.30
C GLY A 44 6.80 -1.58 13.53
N ALA A 45 6.43 -2.23 12.47
CA ALA A 45 5.45 -1.68 11.55
C ALA A 45 4.01 -2.10 11.86
N ARG A 46 3.76 -2.73 13.00
CA ARG A 46 2.39 -3.00 13.42
C ARG A 46 1.56 -1.73 13.44
N VAL A 47 2.14 -0.66 13.99
CA VAL A 47 1.45 0.63 14.08
C VAL A 47 1.08 1.13 12.70
N ALA A 48 1.99 1.00 11.72
CA ALA A 48 1.72 1.43 10.36
C ALA A 48 0.55 0.65 9.75
N LEU A 49 0.52 -0.67 9.96
CA LEU A 49 -0.58 -1.49 9.46
C LEU A 49 -1.90 -1.15 10.13
N GLU A 50 -1.85 -0.79 11.42
CA GLU A 50 -3.06 -0.42 12.15
C GLU A 50 -3.60 0.92 11.72
N GLN A 51 -2.76 1.78 11.15
CA GLN A 51 -3.21 3.06 10.61
C GLN A 51 -4.01 2.89 9.33
N MET A 52 -3.83 1.78 8.64
CA MET A 52 -4.56 1.51 7.41
C MET A 52 -5.97 1.11 7.73
N GLY A 53 -6.93 1.77 7.09
CA GLY A 53 -8.33 1.45 7.27
C GLY A 53 -8.83 0.54 6.16
N GLU A 54 -9.97 -0.09 6.42
CA GLU A 54 -10.66 -0.88 5.41
C GLU A 54 -10.89 -0.02 4.17
N SER A 55 -10.63 -0.57 3.01
CA SER A 55 -10.76 0.09 1.70
C SER A 55 -9.68 1.12 1.39
N ASP A 56 -8.73 1.34 2.29
CA ASP A 56 -7.58 2.20 1.94
C ASP A 56 -6.84 1.59 0.75
N GLY A 57 -6.32 2.46 -0.10
CA GLY A 57 -5.53 2.02 -1.23
C GLY A 57 -4.09 1.76 -0.83
N VAL A 58 -3.50 0.75 -1.44
CA VAL A 58 -2.08 0.43 -1.24
C VAL A 58 -1.45 0.17 -2.59
N VAL A 59 -0.31 0.78 -2.84
CA VAL A 59 0.47 0.48 -4.03
C VAL A 59 1.90 0.17 -3.58
N TYR A 60 2.52 -0.80 -4.22
CA TYR A 60 3.92 -1.14 -3.95
C TYR A 60 4.82 -0.60 -5.03
N TYR A 61 5.90 0.01 -4.59
CA TYR A 61 6.99 0.44 -5.45
C TYR A 61 8.19 -0.45 -5.20
N SER A 62 8.74 -1.02 -6.27
CA SER A 62 9.90 -1.91 -6.18
C SER A 62 11.11 -1.24 -6.83
N PRO A 63 12.06 -0.78 -6.03
CA PRO A 63 13.28 -0.19 -6.60
C PRO A 63 14.18 -1.23 -7.24
N LYS A 64 14.07 -2.47 -6.81
CA LYS A 64 14.92 -3.57 -7.29
C LYS A 64 14.12 -4.84 -7.48
N THR A 65 14.67 -5.77 -8.25
CA THR A 65 14.05 -7.06 -8.46
C THR A 65 14.07 -7.92 -7.20
N HIS A 66 15.19 -7.88 -6.47
CA HIS A 66 15.34 -8.54 -5.17
C HIS A 66 16.43 -7.79 -4.41
N ILE A 67 16.75 -8.21 -3.19
CA ILE A 67 17.63 -7.43 -2.31
C ILE A 67 18.94 -7.03 -2.97
N ASP A 68 19.61 -7.96 -3.62
CA ASP A 68 20.87 -7.69 -4.33
C ASP A 68 20.67 -7.70 -5.84
N GLY A 69 19.47 -7.39 -6.28
CA GLY A 69 19.13 -7.50 -7.69
C GLY A 69 19.35 -6.22 -8.47
N LEU A 70 18.86 -6.27 -9.70
CA LEU A 70 18.96 -5.15 -10.62
C LEU A 70 17.97 -4.06 -10.25
N ALA A 71 18.33 -2.84 -10.60
CA ALA A 71 17.43 -1.70 -10.41
C ALA A 71 16.18 -1.90 -11.28
N LEU A 72 15.03 -1.70 -10.70
CA LEU A 72 13.76 -1.89 -11.39
C LEU A 72 12.96 -0.60 -11.48
N ARG A 73 12.70 0.04 -10.35
CA ARG A 73 12.00 1.33 -10.24
C ARG A 73 10.62 1.30 -10.89
N GLU A 74 9.83 0.32 -10.48
CA GLU A 74 8.47 0.14 -11.00
C GLU A 74 7.47 -0.01 -9.87
N PHE A 75 6.24 0.40 -10.16
CA PHE A 75 5.10 0.04 -9.31
C PHE A 75 4.69 -1.38 -9.69
N THR A 76 4.67 -2.28 -8.71
CA THR A 76 4.56 -3.71 -8.98
C THR A 76 3.27 -4.34 -8.51
N ALA A 77 2.54 -3.70 -7.61
CA ALA A 77 1.25 -4.22 -7.17
C ALA A 77 0.39 -3.09 -6.64
N ILE A 78 -0.91 -3.25 -6.70
CA ILE A 78 -1.87 -2.26 -6.23
C ILE A 78 -3.13 -2.98 -5.77
N GLY A 79 -3.74 -2.48 -4.71
CA GLY A 79 -4.96 -3.07 -4.18
C GLY A 79 -5.61 -2.22 -3.13
N ARG A 80 -6.57 -2.82 -2.41
CA ARG A 80 -7.31 -2.17 -1.33
C ARG A 80 -7.30 -3.04 -0.10
N ILE A 81 -7.19 -2.40 1.06
CA ILE A 81 -7.20 -3.13 2.33
C ILE A 81 -8.56 -3.81 2.50
N ALA A 82 -8.51 -5.10 2.75
CA ALA A 82 -9.70 -5.90 2.99
C ALA A 82 -10.21 -5.70 4.42
N PRO A 83 -11.49 -6.02 4.68
CA PRO A 83 -11.98 -6.02 6.05
C PRO A 83 -11.17 -6.98 6.92
N GLY A 84 -10.96 -6.59 8.17
CA GLY A 84 -10.22 -7.45 9.08
C GLY A 84 -9.26 -6.65 9.94
N ILE A 85 -8.50 -7.37 10.72
CA ILE A 85 -7.57 -6.76 11.67
C ILE A 85 -6.14 -7.14 11.33
N VAL A 86 -5.22 -6.36 11.87
CA VAL A 86 -3.80 -6.70 11.82
C VAL A 86 -3.57 -7.95 12.67
N HIS A 87 -2.79 -8.88 12.15
CA HIS A 87 -2.47 -10.11 12.87
C HIS A 87 -1.01 -10.47 12.65
N GLN A 88 -0.52 -11.36 13.49
CA GLN A 88 0.85 -11.84 13.39
C GLN A 88 0.86 -13.13 12.58
N GLY A 89 1.76 -13.20 11.61
CA GLY A 89 1.92 -14.40 10.82
C GLY A 89 2.73 -15.44 11.59
N GLU A 90 2.62 -16.69 11.15
CA GLU A 90 3.45 -17.73 11.67
C GLU A 90 4.83 -17.67 11.03
N SER A 91 5.84 -17.98 11.82
CA SER A 91 7.19 -18.04 11.30
C SER A 91 7.51 -19.49 10.96
N ALA A 92 8.02 -19.72 9.78
CA ALA A 92 8.48 -21.04 9.38
C ALA A 92 9.81 -21.38 10.05
N ALA A 93 10.52 -20.37 10.53
CA ALA A 93 11.80 -20.58 11.19
C ALA A 93 11.59 -20.73 12.69
N PRO A 94 12.48 -21.44 13.37
CA PRO A 94 12.39 -21.53 14.81
C PRO A 94 12.65 -20.21 15.52
N SER A 95 13.06 -19.20 14.78
CA SER A 95 13.22 -17.86 15.34
C SER A 95 11.86 -17.32 15.75
N SER A 96 11.87 -16.41 16.68
CA SER A 96 10.63 -15.82 17.19
C SER A 96 10.10 -14.72 16.30
N TYR A 97 10.70 -14.48 15.15
CA TYR A 97 10.25 -13.42 14.28
C TYR A 97 8.91 -13.77 13.64
N ARG A 98 7.91 -12.94 13.92
CA ARG A 98 6.57 -13.09 13.35
C ARG A 98 6.16 -11.78 12.74
N PRO A 99 6.15 -11.69 11.41
CA PRO A 99 5.79 -10.43 10.77
C PRO A 99 4.32 -10.09 11.01
N TRP A 100 4.05 -8.81 11.18
CA TRP A 100 2.69 -8.33 11.25
C TRP A 100 2.14 -8.26 9.85
N ARG A 101 0.88 -8.64 9.69
CA ARG A 101 0.23 -8.78 8.38
C ARG A 101 -1.18 -8.24 8.42
N ARG A 102 -1.66 -7.88 7.25
CA ARG A 102 -3.03 -7.47 7.06
C ARG A 102 -3.50 -7.93 5.68
N HIS A 103 -4.77 -8.35 5.59
CA HIS A 103 -5.31 -8.80 4.31
C HIS A 103 -5.53 -7.62 3.37
N ILE A 104 -5.30 -7.87 2.10
CA ILE A 104 -5.46 -6.87 1.05
C ILE A 104 -5.98 -7.57 -0.20
N ASP A 105 -6.89 -6.89 -0.91
CA ASP A 105 -7.39 -7.36 -2.19
C ASP A 105 -6.59 -6.70 -3.29
N TYR A 106 -5.67 -7.43 -3.87
CA TYR A 106 -4.85 -6.94 -4.96
C TYR A 106 -5.62 -6.97 -6.27
N GLU A 107 -5.43 -5.95 -7.09
CA GLU A 107 -6.00 -5.94 -8.45
C GLU A 107 -5.24 -6.94 -9.32
N THR A 108 -5.98 -7.65 -10.15
CA THR A 108 -5.39 -8.70 -11.00
C THR A 108 -5.16 -8.26 -12.44
N ASP A 109 -5.86 -7.22 -12.88
CA ASP A 109 -5.77 -6.76 -14.26
C ASP A 109 -4.79 -5.62 -14.40
N VAL A 110 -3.62 -5.77 -13.81
CA VAL A 110 -2.61 -4.72 -13.81
C VAL A 110 -1.27 -5.27 -14.25
N VAL A 111 -0.44 -4.38 -14.77
CA VAL A 111 0.94 -4.69 -15.12
C VAL A 111 1.85 -3.71 -14.42
N ALA A 112 3.10 -4.11 -14.23
CA ALA A 112 4.07 -3.22 -13.60
C ALA A 112 4.27 -1.97 -14.45
N ALA A 113 4.43 -0.83 -13.81
CA ALA A 113 4.57 0.45 -14.48
C ALA A 113 5.80 1.19 -13.96
N SER A 114 6.63 1.68 -14.88
CA SER A 114 7.81 2.45 -14.52
C SER A 114 7.42 3.78 -13.86
N ILE A 115 8.17 4.18 -12.84
CA ILE A 115 7.94 5.47 -12.21
C ILE A 115 8.41 6.62 -13.11
N ARG A 116 9.35 6.38 -14.03
CA ARG A 116 9.97 7.45 -14.78
C ARG A 116 9.00 8.39 -15.50
N PRO A 117 8.06 7.88 -16.30
CA PRO A 117 7.14 8.79 -16.97
C PRO A 117 6.17 9.48 -16.02
N LEU A 118 6.07 9.02 -14.79
CA LEU A 118 5.16 9.59 -13.81
C LEU A 118 5.84 10.62 -12.90
N LEU A 119 7.16 10.73 -12.93
CA LEU A 119 7.87 11.65 -12.05
C LEU A 119 7.37 13.10 -12.14
N PRO A 120 7.10 13.66 -13.32
CA PRO A 120 6.58 15.03 -13.38
C PRO A 120 5.10 15.15 -13.05
N VAL A 121 4.40 14.03 -12.91
CA VAL A 121 2.95 14.02 -12.69
C VAL A 121 2.60 13.77 -11.23
N LEU A 122 3.35 12.92 -10.55
CA LEU A 122 3.06 12.54 -9.17
C LEU A 122 3.40 13.70 -8.22
N GLU A 123 2.49 13.95 -7.28
CA GLU A 123 2.68 15.06 -6.35
C GLU A 123 3.87 14.87 -5.43
N PHE A 124 4.12 13.62 -5.02
CA PHE A 124 5.22 13.40 -4.09
C PHE A 124 6.59 13.40 -4.78
N THR A 125 6.64 13.46 -6.10
CA THR A 125 7.90 13.48 -6.84
C THR A 125 8.17 14.79 -7.59
N ARG A 126 7.11 15.41 -8.13
CA ARG A 126 7.28 16.50 -9.10
C ARG A 126 7.95 17.75 -8.53
N SER A 127 7.73 18.01 -7.25
CA SER A 127 8.29 19.21 -6.63
C SER A 127 9.32 18.86 -5.55
N ASN A 128 9.78 17.64 -5.53
CA ASN A 128 10.73 17.19 -4.53
C ASN A 128 11.84 16.40 -5.20
N PRO A 129 13.00 17.02 -5.43
CA PRO A 129 14.11 16.32 -6.07
C PRO A 129 14.64 15.16 -5.23
N ASP A 130 14.35 15.17 -3.94
CA ASP A 130 14.78 14.10 -3.04
C ASP A 130 13.68 13.08 -2.77
N TRP A 131 12.78 12.89 -3.71
CA TRP A 131 11.66 11.97 -3.51
C TRP A 131 12.12 10.57 -3.14
N GLY A 132 13.25 10.13 -3.66
CA GLY A 132 13.76 8.79 -3.33
C GLY A 132 14.12 8.64 -1.86
N TYR A 133 14.47 9.73 -1.19
CA TYR A 133 14.80 9.68 0.23
C TYR A 133 13.57 9.30 1.07
N GLN A 134 12.40 9.80 0.69
CA GLN A 134 11.17 9.48 1.42
C GLN A 134 10.85 7.99 1.37
N LEU A 135 11.24 7.31 0.31
CA LEU A 135 10.97 5.90 0.14
C LEU A 135 11.76 5.02 1.11
N ARG A 136 12.78 5.57 1.76
CA ARG A 136 13.55 4.81 2.74
C ARG A 136 12.74 4.44 3.97
N ARG A 137 11.63 5.11 4.17
CA ARG A 137 10.74 4.77 5.28
C ARG A 137 10.03 3.43 5.10
N GLY A 138 10.00 2.93 3.89
CA GLY A 138 9.34 1.67 3.59
C GLY A 138 7.84 1.79 3.43
N LEU A 139 7.22 2.79 4.03
CA LEU A 139 5.79 3.03 3.90
C LEU A 139 5.54 4.53 4.07
N LEU A 140 4.78 5.11 3.16
CA LEU A 140 4.38 6.50 3.27
C LEU A 140 2.97 6.69 2.73
N GLU A 141 2.32 7.73 3.20
CA GLU A 141 1.00 8.07 2.71
C GLU A 141 1.12 8.93 1.46
N ILE A 142 0.31 8.65 0.45
CA ILE A 142 0.28 9.42 -0.79
C ILE A 142 -1.12 9.99 -1.00
N SER A 143 -1.25 10.93 -1.93
CA SER A 143 -2.54 11.53 -2.23
C SER A 143 -3.39 10.60 -3.08
N ARG A 144 -4.69 10.86 -3.07
CA ARG A 144 -5.61 10.17 -3.96
C ARG A 144 -5.21 10.37 -5.42
N HIS A 145 -4.81 11.58 -5.75
CA HIS A 145 -4.36 11.89 -7.12
C HIS A 145 -3.25 10.95 -7.54
N ASP A 146 -2.23 10.82 -6.70
CA ASP A 146 -1.08 9.98 -7.04
C ASP A 146 -1.47 8.51 -7.16
N PHE A 147 -2.30 8.03 -6.26
CA PHE A 147 -2.78 6.65 -6.31
C PHE A 147 -3.51 6.38 -7.63
N GLU A 148 -4.41 7.28 -8.02
CA GLU A 148 -5.18 7.10 -9.25
C GLU A 148 -4.32 7.20 -10.51
N VAL A 149 -3.34 8.08 -10.50
CA VAL A 149 -2.40 8.18 -11.62
C VAL A 149 -1.64 6.88 -11.80
N ILE A 150 -1.13 6.34 -10.70
CA ILE A 150 -0.40 5.06 -10.73
C ILE A 150 -1.33 3.94 -11.18
N ARG A 151 -2.53 3.89 -10.63
CA ARG A 151 -3.49 2.85 -10.96
C ARG A 151 -3.83 2.84 -12.46
N ARG A 152 -4.07 4.01 -13.02
CA ARG A 152 -4.36 4.10 -14.45
C ARG A 152 -3.20 3.62 -15.30
N GLN A 153 -1.98 3.96 -14.88
CA GLN A 153 -0.80 3.52 -15.61
C GLN A 153 -0.62 2.01 -15.53
N MET A 154 -0.92 1.41 -14.39
CA MET A 154 -0.80 -0.02 -14.21
C MET A 154 -1.93 -0.79 -14.91
N ARG A 155 -3.06 -0.15 -15.11
CA ARG A 155 -4.20 -0.76 -15.81
C ARG A 155 -4.19 -0.44 -17.29
N ARG A 156 -3.08 -0.05 -17.77
CA ARG A 156 -2.92 0.27 -19.17
C ARG A 156 -3.34 -0.91 -20.04
N GLU A 157 -4.17 -0.65 -20.99
CA GLU A 157 -4.67 -1.67 -21.91
C GLU A 157 -3.98 -1.67 -23.23
#